data_712283229db59c8ced110d4fad002a59
#
_entry.id   712283229db59c8ced110d4fad002a59
#
_cell.length_a   1.000
_cell.length_b   1.000
_cell.length_c   1.000
_cell.angle_alpha   90.00
_cell.angle_beta   90.00
_cell.angle_gamma   90.00
#
_symmetry.space_group_name_H-M   'P 1'
#
loop_
_entity.id
_entity.type
_entity.pdbx_description
1 polymer ?
#
loop_
_entity_poly.entity_id
_entity_poly.type
_entity_poly.pdbx_seq_one_letter_code
_entity_poly.pdbx_strand_id
1 'polypeptide(L)'
;CQIVFEAIRGKDEMDSTSVNSKFKTQKSKLPAVHTQQFKIQNLRVGVPKEYFIEGIEPEVEKIIKNAIKKYEAMGAKIEEVSLPHTEYSVATYYIITPCEISANLARYDGLKYGLSKGKSLLDIYLKSRGEGFGDEVRRRIMLGTYALSAGYYQAYYLRAQKVRTLIRQDFENVFKKVDVLMTPVSPFPAFKIGEKIKDPLSMYLCDVFTGPASLAGLPALSLPISRVAKLPVGLQIIGKNFDEQKILAVAAIYDL
;
A
#
# COMPACT_ATOMS: atom_id res chain seq x y z
N CYS A 1 4.73 -14.77 -4.77
CA CYS A 1 4.09 -14.01 -3.68
C CYS A 1 3.63 -14.94 -2.55
N GLN A 2 2.74 -15.91 -2.83
CA GLN A 2 2.18 -16.79 -1.80
C GLN A 2 3.24 -17.57 -1.00
N ILE A 3 4.25 -18.15 -1.66
CA ILE A 3 5.33 -18.92 -0.99
C ILE A 3 6.06 -18.06 0.03
N VAL A 4 6.40 -16.82 -0.33
CA VAL A 4 7.07 -15.88 0.56
C VAL A 4 6.14 -15.47 1.71
N PHE A 5 4.88 -15.13 1.41
CA PHE A 5 3.89 -14.79 2.43
C PHE A 5 3.70 -15.91 3.45
N GLU A 6 3.55 -17.17 3.01
CA GLU A 6 3.42 -18.33 3.91
C GLU A 6 4.67 -18.56 4.78
N ALA A 7 5.84 -18.21 4.28
CA ALA A 7 7.10 -18.36 5.03
C ALA A 7 7.27 -17.29 6.11
N ILE A 8 6.82 -16.04 5.86
CA ILE A 8 7.07 -14.91 6.77
C ILE A 8 5.89 -14.57 7.68
N ARG A 9 4.67 -15.08 7.41
CA ARG A 9 3.50 -14.81 8.25
C ARG A 9 3.59 -15.55 9.58
N GLY A 10 3.11 -14.92 10.62
CA GLY A 10 3.03 -15.51 11.95
C GLY A 10 2.95 -14.44 13.02
N LYS A 11 2.71 -14.88 14.27
CA LYS A 11 2.82 -13.99 15.41
C LYS A 11 4.29 -13.85 15.79
N ASP A 12 4.76 -12.62 15.89
CA ASP A 12 6.04 -12.27 16.47
C ASP A 12 5.81 -11.69 17.87
N GLU A 13 6.40 -12.30 18.91
CA GLU A 13 6.23 -11.82 20.29
C GLU A 13 7.01 -10.53 20.56
N MET A 14 8.01 -10.23 19.74
CA MET A 14 8.79 -8.99 19.82
C MET A 14 8.13 -7.83 19.08
N ASP A 15 7.06 -8.08 18.32
CA ASP A 15 6.26 -7.06 17.63
C ASP A 15 4.88 -6.93 18.27
N SER A 16 4.65 -5.83 18.98
CA SER A 16 3.38 -5.52 19.64
C SER A 16 2.20 -5.33 18.66
N THR A 17 2.48 -5.10 17.38
CA THR A 17 1.47 -4.95 16.33
C THR A 17 1.10 -6.28 15.69
N SER A 18 1.90 -7.33 15.90
CA SER A 18 1.64 -8.66 15.40
C SER A 18 0.43 -9.30 16.08
N VAL A 19 -0.51 -9.79 15.29
CA VAL A 19 -1.72 -10.44 15.80
C VAL A 19 -1.76 -11.91 15.44
N ASN A 20 -2.34 -12.71 16.35
CA ASN A 20 -2.58 -14.12 16.07
C ASN A 20 -3.87 -14.24 15.24
N SER A 21 -3.74 -14.09 13.93
CA SER A 21 -4.88 -14.32 13.05
C SER A 21 -5.27 -15.80 13.13
N LYS A 22 -6.58 -16.09 13.27
CA LYS A 22 -7.10 -17.47 13.29
C LYS A 22 -7.03 -18.11 11.90
N PHE A 23 -5.87 -18.05 11.26
CA PHE A 23 -5.60 -18.84 10.07
C PHE A 23 -5.52 -20.30 10.49
N LYS A 24 -6.48 -21.11 10.08
CA LYS A 24 -6.37 -22.56 10.18
C LYS A 24 -5.20 -23.00 9.32
N THR A 25 -4.03 -23.07 9.94
CA THR A 25 -2.85 -23.70 9.33
C THR A 25 -3.14 -25.18 9.20
N GLN A 26 -3.58 -25.63 8.05
CA GLN A 26 -3.29 -27.01 7.73
C GLN A 26 -1.78 -27.09 7.57
N LYS A 27 -1.10 -27.76 8.52
CA LYS A 27 0.28 -28.22 8.40
C LYS A 27 0.32 -29.23 7.26
N SER A 28 0.38 -28.80 6.04
CA SER A 28 0.60 -29.67 4.89
C SER A 28 1.63 -29.04 3.97
N LYS A 29 2.54 -29.86 3.52
CA LYS A 29 3.49 -29.66 2.41
C LYS A 29 2.99 -28.58 1.47
N LEU A 30 3.83 -27.56 1.18
CA LEU A 30 3.56 -26.43 0.28
C LEU A 30 2.27 -26.64 -0.54
N PRO A 31 1.14 -26.06 -0.18
CA PRO A 31 -0.07 -26.33 -0.96
C PRO A 31 0.14 -25.65 -2.31
N ALA A 32 0.10 -26.42 -3.36
CA ALA A 32 -0.35 -25.86 -4.62
C ALA A 32 -1.56 -24.99 -4.29
N VAL A 33 -1.59 -23.74 -4.79
CA VAL A 33 -2.73 -22.83 -4.63
C VAL A 33 -3.99 -23.69 -4.74
N HIS A 34 -4.81 -23.76 -3.69
CA HIS A 34 -6.08 -24.49 -3.76
C HIS A 34 -7.05 -23.71 -4.66
N THR A 35 -6.62 -23.44 -5.90
CA THR A 35 -7.43 -22.88 -6.97
C THR A 35 -8.64 -23.76 -7.27
N GLN A 36 -8.55 -25.07 -6.97
CA GLN A 36 -9.63 -26.03 -7.22
C GLN A 36 -10.88 -25.83 -6.34
N GLN A 37 -10.83 -25.06 -5.27
CA GLN A 37 -11.99 -24.83 -4.39
C GLN A 37 -12.53 -23.40 -4.41
N PHE A 38 -11.79 -22.42 -4.97
CA PHE A 38 -12.28 -21.05 -5.05
C PHE A 38 -13.19 -20.91 -6.27
N LYS A 39 -14.50 -20.76 -6.03
CA LYS A 39 -15.49 -20.51 -7.07
C LYS A 39 -15.61 -19.03 -7.32
N ILE A 40 -15.26 -18.59 -8.53
CA ILE A 40 -15.40 -17.19 -8.94
C ILE A 40 -16.88 -16.80 -9.11
N GLN A 41 -17.74 -17.78 -9.34
CA GLN A 41 -19.19 -17.57 -9.41
C GLN A 41 -19.67 -16.97 -8.08
N ASN A 42 -20.36 -15.84 -8.18
CA ASN A 42 -20.84 -15.03 -7.07
C ASN A 42 -19.76 -14.22 -6.30
N LEU A 43 -18.48 -14.20 -6.72
CA LEU A 43 -17.53 -13.23 -6.19
C LEU A 43 -18.03 -11.81 -6.50
N ARG A 44 -18.22 -11.00 -5.47
CA ARG A 44 -18.62 -9.60 -5.62
C ARG A 44 -17.35 -8.74 -5.65
N VAL A 45 -17.12 -8.10 -6.78
CA VAL A 45 -15.96 -7.24 -7.02
C VAL A 45 -16.42 -5.79 -7.03
N GLY A 46 -15.91 -4.98 -6.13
CA GLY A 46 -16.15 -3.55 -6.12
C GLY A 46 -15.11 -2.81 -6.99
N VAL A 47 -15.59 -1.86 -7.77
CA VAL A 47 -14.75 -0.96 -8.57
C VAL A 47 -15.00 0.47 -8.10
N PRO A 48 -14.08 1.08 -7.34
CA PRO A 48 -14.27 2.43 -6.83
C PRO A 48 -14.18 3.45 -7.97
N LYS A 49 -15.21 4.28 -8.11
CA LYS A 49 -15.25 5.33 -9.14
C LYS A 49 -14.15 6.37 -8.99
N GLU A 50 -13.71 6.64 -7.76
CA GLU A 50 -12.66 7.60 -7.43
C GLU A 50 -11.25 7.14 -7.88
N TYR A 51 -11.10 5.90 -8.35
CA TYR A 51 -9.84 5.38 -8.87
C TYR A 51 -9.74 5.45 -10.41
N PHE A 52 -10.78 5.95 -11.08
CA PHE A 52 -10.80 6.17 -12.54
C PHE A 52 -10.94 7.66 -12.82
N ILE A 53 -9.91 8.40 -12.41
CA ILE A 53 -9.83 9.86 -12.44
C ILE A 53 -9.13 10.35 -13.71
N GLU A 54 -9.30 11.62 -14.01
CA GLU A 54 -8.52 12.34 -15.01
C GLU A 54 -7.03 12.29 -14.67
N GLY A 55 -6.18 11.93 -15.64
CA GLY A 55 -4.72 11.77 -15.46
C GLY A 55 -4.22 10.33 -15.44
N ILE A 56 -5.10 9.32 -15.52
CA ILE A 56 -4.68 7.96 -15.86
C ILE A 56 -4.37 7.91 -17.36
N GLU A 57 -3.27 7.28 -17.74
CA GLU A 57 -2.98 7.02 -19.15
C GLU A 57 -4.08 6.16 -19.78
N PRO A 58 -4.66 6.56 -20.94
CA PRO A 58 -5.80 5.86 -21.54
C PRO A 58 -5.56 4.37 -21.81
N GLU A 59 -4.34 3.99 -22.15
CA GLU A 59 -3.96 2.60 -22.36
C GLU A 59 -3.97 1.79 -21.06
N VAL A 60 -3.50 2.39 -19.94
CA VAL A 60 -3.55 1.76 -18.62
C VAL A 60 -4.99 1.56 -18.20
N GLU A 61 -5.83 2.59 -18.30
CA GLU A 61 -7.24 2.51 -17.95
C GLU A 61 -7.97 1.42 -18.75
N LYS A 62 -7.73 1.36 -20.07
CA LYS A 62 -8.29 0.34 -20.96
C LYS A 62 -7.89 -1.08 -20.54
N ILE A 63 -6.61 -1.29 -20.18
CA ILE A 63 -6.09 -2.58 -19.73
C ILE A 63 -6.78 -3.01 -18.43
N ILE A 64 -6.90 -2.10 -17.45
CA ILE A 64 -7.55 -2.38 -16.17
C ILE A 64 -9.03 -2.72 -16.38
N LYS A 65 -9.77 -1.94 -17.16
CA LYS A 65 -11.17 -2.21 -17.48
C LYS A 65 -11.36 -3.56 -18.18
N ASN A 66 -10.45 -3.92 -19.10
CA ASN A 66 -10.50 -5.24 -19.76
C ASN A 66 -10.23 -6.38 -18.79
N ALA A 67 -9.31 -6.21 -17.85
CA ALA A 67 -9.04 -7.21 -16.81
C ALA A 67 -10.28 -7.42 -15.92
N ILE A 68 -10.96 -6.35 -15.50
CA ILE A 68 -12.20 -6.43 -14.72
C ILE A 68 -13.29 -7.16 -15.52
N LYS A 69 -13.46 -6.85 -16.82
CA LYS A 69 -14.40 -7.57 -17.70
C LYS A 69 -14.07 -9.06 -17.85
N LYS A 70 -12.78 -9.43 -17.81
CA LYS A 70 -12.40 -10.86 -17.82
C LYS A 70 -12.93 -11.57 -16.56
N TYR A 71 -12.83 -10.96 -15.38
CA TYR A 71 -13.41 -11.52 -14.15
C TYR A 71 -14.95 -11.61 -14.23
N GLU A 72 -15.61 -10.61 -14.80
CA GLU A 72 -17.06 -10.64 -15.04
C GLU A 72 -17.46 -11.80 -15.96
N ALA A 73 -16.75 -11.99 -17.07
CA ALA A 73 -16.97 -13.09 -18.00
C ALA A 73 -16.75 -14.47 -17.35
N MET A 74 -15.89 -14.57 -16.34
CA MET A 74 -15.70 -15.80 -15.55
C MET A 74 -16.79 -16.02 -14.49
N GLY A 75 -17.71 -15.09 -14.31
CA GLY A 75 -18.88 -15.19 -13.41
C GLY A 75 -18.81 -14.37 -12.13
N ALA A 76 -17.86 -13.45 -11.99
CA ALA A 76 -17.86 -12.47 -10.92
C ALA A 76 -18.95 -11.40 -11.14
N LYS A 77 -19.49 -10.87 -10.04
CA LYS A 77 -20.44 -9.75 -10.07
C LYS A 77 -19.66 -8.46 -9.85
N ILE A 78 -19.67 -7.56 -10.84
CA ILE A 78 -18.99 -6.28 -10.76
C ILE A 78 -19.98 -5.22 -10.24
N GLU A 79 -19.58 -4.50 -9.21
CA GLU A 79 -20.36 -3.43 -8.59
C GLU A 79 -19.53 -2.14 -8.55
N GLU A 80 -20.09 -1.05 -9.05
CA GLU A 80 -19.49 0.28 -8.82
C GLU A 80 -19.69 0.67 -7.36
N VAL A 81 -18.61 1.14 -6.71
CA VAL A 81 -18.61 1.56 -5.31
C VAL A 81 -17.97 2.93 -5.16
N SER A 82 -18.11 3.53 -3.99
CA SER A 82 -17.54 4.87 -3.71
C SER A 82 -16.68 4.84 -2.45
N LEU A 83 -15.49 5.45 -2.53
CA LEU A 83 -14.53 5.68 -1.45
C LEU A 83 -14.21 7.19 -1.38
N PRO A 84 -15.17 8.03 -0.97
CA PRO A 84 -15.10 9.49 -1.16
C PRO A 84 -13.92 10.17 -0.47
N HIS A 85 -13.41 9.62 0.65
CA HIS A 85 -12.28 10.23 1.36
C HIS A 85 -10.91 9.83 0.79
N THR A 86 -10.84 8.98 -0.24
CA THR A 86 -9.55 8.60 -0.86
C THR A 86 -8.87 9.77 -1.58
N GLU A 87 -9.61 10.82 -1.94
CA GLU A 87 -9.05 12.07 -2.48
C GLU A 87 -8.02 12.72 -1.52
N TYR A 88 -8.18 12.54 -0.20
CA TYR A 88 -7.26 13.07 0.81
C TYR A 88 -6.09 12.13 1.13
N SER A 89 -6.01 10.97 0.48
CA SER A 89 -5.05 9.91 0.86
C SER A 89 -3.60 10.34 0.71
N VAL A 90 -3.25 10.99 -0.40
CA VAL A 90 -1.87 11.46 -0.67
C VAL A 90 -1.42 12.43 0.42
N ALA A 91 -2.22 13.47 0.70
CA ALA A 91 -1.89 14.44 1.75
C ALA A 91 -1.79 13.78 3.14
N THR A 92 -2.71 12.86 3.45
CA THR A 92 -2.72 12.13 4.73
C THR A 92 -1.49 11.23 4.87
N TYR A 93 -1.13 10.50 3.82
CA TYR A 93 0.05 9.62 3.79
C TYR A 93 1.34 10.43 4.00
N TYR A 94 1.49 11.55 3.30
CA TYR A 94 2.69 12.39 3.37
C TYR A 94 2.78 13.25 4.65
N ILE A 95 1.79 13.19 5.53
CA ILE A 95 1.89 13.69 6.91
C ILE A 95 2.20 12.54 7.86
N ILE A 96 1.44 11.46 7.83
CA ILE A 96 1.57 10.35 8.80
C ILE A 96 2.90 9.61 8.62
N THR A 97 3.25 9.25 7.39
CA THR A 97 4.47 8.46 7.11
C THR A 97 5.75 9.19 7.54
N PRO A 98 5.97 10.47 7.25
CA PRO A 98 7.12 11.20 7.80
C PRO A 98 7.15 11.25 9.32
N CYS A 99 6.00 11.37 9.99
CA CYS A 99 5.92 11.34 11.45
C CYS A 99 6.41 10.01 12.01
N GLU A 100 5.96 8.89 11.44
CA GLU A 100 6.40 7.54 11.80
C GLU A 100 7.89 7.34 11.50
N ILE A 101 8.36 7.78 10.32
CA ILE A 101 9.77 7.71 9.93
C ILE A 101 10.63 8.50 10.92
N SER A 102 10.25 9.73 11.26
CA SER A 102 10.97 10.58 12.20
C SER A 102 11.13 9.90 13.57
N ALA A 103 10.05 9.33 14.10
CA ALA A 103 10.06 8.64 15.39
C ALA A 103 10.89 7.33 15.33
N ASN A 104 10.71 6.52 14.29
CA ASN A 104 11.40 5.23 14.16
C ASN A 104 12.90 5.37 13.87
N LEU A 105 13.29 6.32 13.03
CA LEU A 105 14.71 6.54 12.70
C LEU A 105 15.47 7.33 13.75
N ALA A 106 14.82 7.84 14.80
CA ALA A 106 15.50 8.47 15.94
C ALA A 106 16.51 7.53 16.63
N ARG A 107 16.25 6.21 16.58
CA ARG A 107 17.15 5.18 17.17
C ARG A 107 18.48 5.01 16.45
N TYR A 108 18.60 5.47 15.21
CA TYR A 108 19.85 5.42 14.44
C TYR A 108 20.69 6.67 14.70
N ASP A 109 21.26 6.74 15.87
CA ASP A 109 22.03 7.87 16.39
C ASP A 109 23.55 7.67 16.32
N GLY A 110 23.98 6.49 15.87
CA GLY A 110 25.39 6.10 15.81
C GLY A 110 25.95 5.46 17.09
N LEU A 111 25.13 5.28 18.14
CA LEU A 111 25.57 4.66 19.41
C LEU A 111 25.31 3.17 19.45
N LYS A 112 24.06 2.74 19.15
CA LYS A 112 23.64 1.33 19.24
C LYS A 112 23.44 0.68 17.88
N TYR A 113 22.97 1.45 16.89
CA TYR A 113 22.54 0.92 15.61
C TYR A 113 23.09 1.74 14.45
N GLY A 114 23.31 1.04 13.32
CA GLY A 114 23.69 1.64 12.06
C GLY A 114 25.14 2.12 12.01
N LEU A 115 25.36 3.10 11.13
CA LEU A 115 26.67 3.71 10.94
C LEU A 115 27.07 4.51 12.18
N SER A 116 28.29 4.29 12.69
CA SER A 116 28.88 5.06 13.78
C SER A 116 30.12 5.78 13.26
N LYS A 117 30.07 7.12 13.23
CA LYS A 117 31.17 7.98 12.80
C LYS A 117 31.32 9.18 13.73
N GLY A 118 32.53 9.47 14.17
CA GLY A 118 32.82 10.63 15.01
C GLY A 118 33.79 10.30 16.14
N LYS A 119 34.27 11.34 16.85
CA LYS A 119 35.22 11.21 17.97
C LYS A 119 34.63 11.67 19.30
N SER A 120 33.59 12.49 19.29
CA SER A 120 32.85 12.93 20.47
C SER A 120 31.37 12.58 20.31
N LEU A 121 30.58 12.62 21.38
CA LEU A 121 29.16 12.30 21.34
C LEU A 121 28.40 13.15 20.31
N LEU A 122 28.60 14.45 20.31
CA LEU A 122 27.97 15.35 19.35
C LEU A 122 28.44 15.06 17.91
N ASP A 123 29.74 14.82 17.72
CA ASP A 123 30.30 14.51 16.40
C ASP A 123 29.77 13.17 15.86
N ILE A 124 29.55 12.17 16.74
CA ILE A 124 28.91 10.90 16.37
C ILE A 124 27.48 11.15 15.88
N TYR A 125 26.67 11.89 16.61
CA TYR A 125 25.31 12.22 16.17
C TYR A 125 25.28 12.94 14.81
N LEU A 126 26.08 13.98 14.67
CA LEU A 126 26.09 14.81 13.45
C LEU A 126 26.58 14.00 12.23
N LYS A 127 27.72 13.33 12.34
CA LYS A 127 28.34 12.61 11.22
C LYS A 127 27.58 11.32 10.87
N SER A 128 27.19 10.53 11.87
CA SER A 128 26.46 9.28 11.61
C SER A 128 25.13 9.52 10.91
N ARG A 129 24.37 10.51 11.35
CA ARG A 129 23.09 10.86 10.72
C ARG A 129 23.28 11.63 9.42
N GLY A 130 24.24 12.55 9.34
CA GLY A 130 24.50 13.35 8.15
C GLY A 130 25.01 12.52 6.97
N GLU A 131 25.86 11.52 7.22
CA GLU A 131 26.42 10.65 6.17
C GLU A 131 25.61 9.38 5.97
N GLY A 132 24.92 8.88 7.02
CA GLY A 132 24.16 7.63 6.97
C GLY A 132 22.77 7.76 6.35
N PHE A 133 22.18 8.96 6.35
CA PHE A 133 20.86 9.18 5.75
C PHE A 133 20.97 9.94 4.43
N GLY A 134 20.37 9.40 3.38
CA GLY A 134 20.21 10.09 2.09
C GLY A 134 19.23 11.26 2.17
N ASP A 135 19.21 12.09 1.15
CA ASP A 135 18.46 13.36 1.13
C ASP A 135 16.96 13.20 1.36
N GLU A 136 16.33 12.20 0.75
CA GLU A 136 14.89 11.95 0.92
C GLU A 136 14.57 11.51 2.36
N VAL A 137 15.39 10.67 2.96
CA VAL A 137 15.22 10.23 4.35
C VAL A 137 15.33 11.42 5.30
N ARG A 138 16.33 12.29 5.10
CA ARG A 138 16.51 13.51 5.88
C ARG A 138 15.31 14.45 5.74
N ARG A 139 14.79 14.63 4.52
CA ARG A 139 13.59 15.42 4.25
C ARG A 139 12.40 14.90 5.04
N ARG A 140 12.14 13.59 5.01
CA ARG A 140 11.03 12.96 5.75
C ARG A 140 11.19 13.08 7.26
N ILE A 141 12.41 12.93 7.79
CA ILE A 141 12.68 13.14 9.22
C ILE A 141 12.36 14.58 9.62
N MET A 142 12.79 15.56 8.82
CA MET A 142 12.51 16.99 9.11
C MET A 142 11.01 17.29 9.05
N LEU A 143 10.31 16.84 8.03
CA LEU A 143 8.85 17.01 7.89
C LEU A 143 8.10 16.37 9.04
N GLY A 144 8.46 15.15 9.42
CA GLY A 144 7.83 14.43 10.53
C GLY A 144 8.08 15.12 11.87
N THR A 145 9.31 15.55 12.13
CA THR A 145 9.64 16.30 13.34
C THR A 145 8.86 17.61 13.43
N TYR A 146 8.73 18.33 12.32
CA TYR A 146 7.93 19.55 12.24
C TYR A 146 6.45 19.28 12.54
N ALA A 147 5.86 18.29 11.88
CA ALA A 147 4.44 17.94 12.05
C ALA A 147 4.09 17.43 13.46
N LEU A 148 5.08 16.85 14.17
CA LEU A 148 4.93 16.37 15.55
C LEU A 148 5.27 17.43 16.61
N SER A 149 5.82 18.60 16.22
CA SER A 149 6.22 19.62 17.17
C SER A 149 5.04 20.32 17.83
N ALA A 150 5.28 20.90 19.01
CA ALA A 150 4.27 21.68 19.74
C ALA A 150 3.74 22.82 18.86
N GLY A 151 2.43 23.00 18.81
CA GLY A 151 1.76 23.98 17.96
C GLY A 151 1.34 23.43 16.57
N TYR A 152 2.01 22.43 16.04
CA TYR A 152 1.68 21.84 14.73
C TYR A 152 1.03 20.45 14.83
N TYR A 153 1.22 19.74 15.93
CA TYR A 153 0.69 18.40 16.17
C TYR A 153 -0.82 18.29 15.91
N GLN A 154 -1.60 19.22 16.45
CA GLN A 154 -3.06 19.19 16.28
C GLN A 154 -3.48 19.55 14.85
N ALA A 155 -2.78 20.51 14.22
CA ALA A 155 -3.11 21.01 12.89
C ALA A 155 -2.78 20.00 11.79
N TYR A 156 -1.70 19.23 11.94
CA TYR A 156 -1.23 18.29 10.92
C TYR A 156 -1.45 16.84 11.34
N TYR A 157 -0.73 16.32 12.33
CA TYR A 157 -0.74 14.90 12.64
C TYR A 157 -2.11 14.40 13.11
N LEU A 158 -2.71 15.06 14.10
CA LEU A 158 -4.01 14.65 14.63
C LEU A 158 -5.11 14.78 13.58
N ARG A 159 -5.06 15.84 12.75
CA ARG A 159 -6.00 16.00 11.64
C ARG A 159 -5.84 14.89 10.61
N ALA A 160 -4.62 14.54 10.23
CA ALA A 160 -4.34 13.43 9.32
C ALA A 160 -4.82 12.08 9.88
N GLN A 161 -4.67 11.82 11.18
CA GLN A 161 -5.21 10.62 11.82
C GLN A 161 -6.73 10.55 11.78
N LYS A 162 -7.43 11.68 11.91
CA LYS A 162 -8.89 11.74 11.76
C LYS A 162 -9.31 11.42 10.32
N VAL A 163 -8.63 11.98 9.33
CA VAL A 163 -8.88 11.67 7.91
C VAL A 163 -8.58 10.21 7.59
N ARG A 164 -7.48 9.65 8.11
CA ARG A 164 -7.19 8.22 8.00
C ARG A 164 -8.34 7.34 8.53
N THR A 165 -8.97 7.75 9.62
CA THR A 165 -10.14 7.04 10.17
C THR A 165 -11.31 7.06 9.20
N LEU A 166 -11.58 8.19 8.53
CA LEU A 166 -12.63 8.29 7.52
C LEU A 166 -12.34 7.41 6.30
N ILE A 167 -11.10 7.44 5.80
CA ILE A 167 -10.66 6.55 4.71
C ILE A 167 -10.92 5.08 5.09
N ARG A 168 -10.53 4.66 6.30
CA ARG A 168 -10.76 3.30 6.78
C ARG A 168 -12.25 2.95 6.84
N GLN A 169 -13.09 3.87 7.30
CA GLN A 169 -14.54 3.69 7.35
C GLN A 169 -15.18 3.51 5.97
N ASP A 170 -14.69 4.22 4.95
CA ASP A 170 -15.14 4.02 3.57
C ASP A 170 -14.92 2.56 3.13
N PHE A 171 -13.71 2.04 3.31
CA PHE A 171 -13.42 0.63 3.00
C PHE A 171 -14.28 -0.34 3.81
N GLU A 172 -14.42 -0.12 5.13
CA GLU A 172 -15.26 -0.97 6.00
C GLU A 172 -16.71 -1.00 5.49
N ASN A 173 -17.25 0.12 5.04
CA ASN A 173 -18.62 0.21 4.50
C ASN A 173 -18.76 -0.49 3.15
N VAL A 174 -17.79 -0.32 2.26
CA VAL A 174 -17.78 -0.96 0.95
C VAL A 174 -17.65 -2.48 1.10
N PHE A 175 -16.79 -2.97 1.98
CA PHE A 175 -16.62 -4.40 2.23
C PHE A 175 -17.82 -5.11 2.89
N LYS A 176 -18.85 -4.39 3.32
CA LYS A 176 -20.16 -5.00 3.67
C LYS A 176 -20.90 -5.51 2.42
N LYS A 177 -20.65 -4.88 1.26
CA LYS A 177 -21.34 -5.17 -0.01
C LYS A 177 -20.52 -6.08 -0.93
N VAL A 178 -19.18 -5.90 -0.97
CA VAL A 178 -18.29 -6.61 -1.87
C VAL A 178 -17.26 -7.47 -1.13
N ASP A 179 -16.65 -8.39 -1.85
CA ASP A 179 -15.70 -9.35 -1.29
C ASP A 179 -14.24 -8.90 -1.51
N VAL A 180 -13.97 -8.28 -2.65
CA VAL A 180 -12.68 -7.67 -3.01
C VAL A 180 -12.91 -6.37 -3.78
N LEU A 181 -11.88 -5.51 -3.82
CA LEU A 181 -11.85 -4.35 -4.72
C LEU A 181 -10.81 -4.57 -5.80
N MET A 182 -11.08 -4.06 -7.00
CA MET A 182 -10.14 -4.05 -8.12
C MET A 182 -9.92 -2.62 -8.61
N THR A 183 -8.65 -2.21 -8.66
CA THR A 183 -8.23 -0.85 -8.98
C THR A 183 -6.95 -0.84 -9.80
N PRO A 184 -6.59 0.27 -10.47
CA PRO A 184 -5.23 0.46 -10.96
C PRO A 184 -4.21 0.44 -9.82
N VAL A 185 -2.97 0.04 -10.10
CA VAL A 185 -1.83 0.18 -9.17
C VAL A 185 -1.19 1.56 -9.31
N SER A 186 -1.04 2.03 -10.55
CA SER A 186 -0.41 3.31 -10.89
C SER A 186 -1.16 3.93 -12.07
N PRO A 187 -1.21 5.27 -12.18
CA PRO A 187 -1.85 5.95 -13.31
C PRO A 187 -1.08 5.81 -14.62
N PHE A 188 0.18 5.40 -14.59
CA PHE A 188 1.06 5.26 -15.76
C PHE A 188 2.04 4.09 -15.55
N PRO A 189 2.67 3.57 -16.64
CA PRO A 189 3.73 2.59 -16.57
C PRO A 189 4.99 3.15 -15.89
N ALA A 190 6.01 2.29 -15.68
CA ALA A 190 7.28 2.74 -15.13
C ALA A 190 7.91 3.82 -16.02
N PHE A 191 8.40 4.88 -15.40
CA PHE A 191 9.12 6.00 -16.04
C PHE A 191 10.63 5.77 -15.97
N LYS A 192 11.41 6.56 -16.76
CA LYS A 192 12.87 6.44 -16.79
C LYS A 192 13.50 6.90 -15.47
N ILE A 193 14.64 6.30 -15.12
CA ILE A 193 15.42 6.73 -13.95
C ILE A 193 15.79 8.21 -14.12
N GLY A 194 15.48 9.01 -13.09
CA GLY A 194 15.75 10.45 -13.08
C GLY A 194 14.65 11.34 -13.68
N GLU A 195 13.67 10.81 -14.37
CA GLU A 195 12.65 11.58 -15.09
C GLU A 195 11.79 12.46 -14.16
N LYS A 196 11.45 11.96 -12.97
CA LYS A 196 10.57 12.67 -12.02
C LYS A 196 11.30 13.30 -10.82
N ILE A 197 12.63 13.32 -10.80
CA ILE A 197 13.40 13.84 -9.64
C ILE A 197 13.12 15.33 -9.39
N LYS A 198 12.87 16.09 -10.44
CA LYS A 198 12.63 17.54 -10.35
C LYS A 198 11.19 17.93 -10.06
N ASP A 199 10.27 16.96 -10.06
CA ASP A 199 8.85 17.16 -9.79
C ASP A 199 8.36 16.21 -8.67
N PRO A 200 8.53 16.60 -7.40
CA PRO A 200 8.08 15.78 -6.26
C PRO A 200 6.58 15.49 -6.28
N LEU A 201 5.75 16.41 -6.79
CA LEU A 201 4.30 16.21 -6.84
C LEU A 201 3.93 15.07 -7.81
N SER A 202 4.52 15.07 -9.01
CA SER A 202 4.35 13.99 -9.99
C SER A 202 4.84 12.65 -9.45
N MET A 203 5.91 12.64 -8.64
CA MET A 203 6.37 11.44 -7.97
C MET A 203 5.35 10.95 -6.93
N TYR A 204 4.74 11.85 -6.16
CA TYR A 204 3.75 11.52 -5.14
C TYR A 204 2.44 10.96 -5.73
N LEU A 205 2.07 11.40 -6.93
CA LEU A 205 0.90 10.86 -7.64
C LEU A 205 1.07 9.38 -8.04
N CYS A 206 2.28 8.84 -8.05
CA CYS A 206 2.49 7.40 -8.25
C CYS A 206 1.80 6.56 -7.17
N ASP A 207 1.65 7.10 -5.96
CA ASP A 207 1.10 6.41 -4.78
C ASP A 207 -0.41 6.63 -4.60
N VAL A 208 -1.05 7.38 -5.51
CA VAL A 208 -2.47 7.80 -5.36
C VAL A 208 -3.42 6.63 -5.17
N PHE A 209 -3.15 5.49 -5.83
CA PHE A 209 -4.01 4.31 -5.78
C PHE A 209 -3.61 3.28 -4.72
N THR A 210 -2.36 3.29 -4.26
CA THR A 210 -1.85 2.33 -3.27
C THR A 210 -1.87 2.88 -1.85
N GLY A 211 -1.75 4.20 -1.71
CA GLY A 211 -1.79 4.91 -0.43
C GLY A 211 -3.04 4.62 0.42
N PRO A 212 -4.25 4.66 -0.15
CA PRO A 212 -5.48 4.42 0.63
C PRO A 212 -5.53 3.06 1.30
N ALA A 213 -5.15 1.98 0.61
CA ALA A 213 -5.12 0.63 1.18
C ALA A 213 -4.12 0.53 2.35
N SER A 214 -2.95 1.14 2.20
CA SER A 214 -1.92 1.21 3.25
C SER A 214 -2.41 2.00 4.47
N LEU A 215 -3.06 3.16 4.27
CA LEU A 215 -3.63 3.97 5.34
C LEU A 215 -4.74 3.25 6.09
N ALA A 216 -5.56 2.47 5.38
CA ALA A 216 -6.64 1.68 5.98
C ALA A 216 -6.14 0.39 6.66
N GLY A 217 -4.88 -0.03 6.43
CA GLY A 217 -4.30 -1.25 6.98
C GLY A 217 -4.86 -2.52 6.34
N LEU A 218 -5.12 -2.49 5.02
CA LEU A 218 -5.74 -3.57 4.28
C LEU A 218 -4.71 -4.37 3.48
N PRO A 219 -4.89 -5.70 3.35
CA PRO A 219 -4.09 -6.50 2.45
C PRO A 219 -4.39 -6.12 1.00
N ALA A 220 -3.34 -5.94 0.22
CA ALA A 220 -3.43 -5.65 -1.20
C ALA A 220 -2.36 -6.40 -1.99
N LEU A 221 -2.69 -6.77 -3.23
CA LEU A 221 -1.81 -7.48 -4.16
C LEU A 221 -1.79 -6.75 -5.50
N SER A 222 -0.61 -6.58 -6.08
CA SER A 222 -0.45 -6.15 -7.47
C SER A 222 -0.30 -7.38 -8.37
N LEU A 223 -1.24 -7.56 -9.29
CA LEU A 223 -1.24 -8.63 -10.29
C LEU A 223 -0.81 -8.05 -11.65
N PRO A 224 0.29 -8.50 -12.27
CA PRO A 224 0.64 -8.08 -13.62
C PRO A 224 -0.37 -8.68 -14.62
N ILE A 225 -1.07 -7.82 -15.36
CA ILE A 225 -2.17 -8.24 -16.24
C ILE A 225 -1.89 -8.02 -17.72
N SER A 226 -1.05 -7.06 -18.07
CA SER A 226 -0.68 -6.72 -19.45
C SER A 226 0.56 -5.82 -19.49
N ARG A 227 0.87 -5.28 -20.67
CA ARG A 227 2.00 -4.37 -20.89
C ARG A 227 1.59 -3.19 -21.76
N VAL A 228 2.18 -2.01 -21.49
CA VAL A 228 2.19 -0.83 -22.36
C VAL A 228 3.64 -0.57 -22.75
N ALA A 229 3.94 -0.47 -24.03
CA ALA A 229 5.31 -0.27 -24.55
C ALA A 229 6.36 -1.23 -23.93
N LYS A 230 6.02 -2.50 -23.72
CA LYS A 230 6.78 -3.57 -23.06
C LYS A 230 6.89 -3.44 -21.53
N LEU A 231 6.40 -2.37 -20.92
CA LEU A 231 6.39 -2.17 -19.46
C LEU A 231 5.15 -2.80 -18.84
N PRO A 232 5.25 -3.48 -17.68
CA PRO A 232 4.11 -4.17 -17.07
C PRO A 232 3.10 -3.18 -16.50
N VAL A 233 1.82 -3.53 -16.60
CA VAL A 233 0.70 -2.85 -15.93
C VAL A 233 0.09 -3.79 -14.92
N GLY A 234 -0.12 -3.30 -13.70
CA GLY A 234 -0.66 -4.05 -12.57
C GLY A 234 -2.12 -3.73 -12.29
N LEU A 235 -2.92 -4.76 -12.01
CA LEU A 235 -4.21 -4.67 -11.36
C LEU A 235 -4.01 -4.80 -9.85
N GLN A 236 -4.49 -3.86 -9.06
CA GLN A 236 -4.52 -3.98 -7.61
C GLN A 236 -5.77 -4.73 -7.16
N ILE A 237 -5.59 -5.76 -6.35
CA ILE A 237 -6.68 -6.48 -5.68
C ILE A 237 -6.55 -6.20 -4.19
N ILE A 238 -7.57 -5.57 -3.60
CA ILE A 238 -7.61 -5.20 -2.18
C ILE A 238 -8.63 -6.10 -1.49
N GLY A 239 -8.26 -6.69 -0.35
CA GLY A 239 -9.11 -7.56 0.46
C GLY A 239 -9.52 -6.94 1.78
N LYS A 240 -10.41 -7.64 2.49
CA LYS A 240 -10.74 -7.34 3.89
C LYS A 240 -9.52 -7.57 4.76
N ASN A 241 -9.53 -6.97 5.93
CA ASN A 241 -8.48 -7.18 6.92
C ASN A 241 -8.29 -8.68 7.19
N PHE A 242 -7.05 -9.16 7.14
CA PHE A 242 -6.65 -10.57 7.33
C PHE A 242 -7.29 -11.57 6.33
N ASP A 243 -7.69 -11.12 5.13
CA ASP A 243 -8.24 -11.98 4.07
C ASP A 243 -7.27 -12.14 2.88
N GLU A 244 -5.96 -12.28 3.17
CA GLU A 244 -4.88 -12.43 2.20
C GLU A 244 -5.08 -13.65 1.31
N GLN A 245 -5.63 -14.74 1.88
CA GLN A 245 -5.91 -15.96 1.11
C GLN A 245 -6.91 -15.73 -0.01
N LYS A 246 -7.93 -14.88 0.22
CA LYS A 246 -8.91 -14.55 -0.82
C LYS A 246 -8.28 -13.78 -1.96
N ILE A 247 -7.49 -12.74 -1.67
CA ILE A 247 -6.85 -11.95 -2.74
C ILE A 247 -5.85 -12.79 -3.53
N LEU A 248 -5.11 -13.70 -2.87
CA LEU A 248 -4.22 -14.65 -3.55
C LEU A 248 -4.99 -15.63 -4.45
N ALA A 249 -6.14 -16.15 -3.96
CA ALA A 249 -6.98 -17.05 -4.75
C ALA A 249 -7.61 -16.33 -5.96
N VAL A 250 -8.10 -15.10 -5.78
CA VAL A 250 -8.63 -14.26 -6.87
C VAL A 250 -7.56 -13.96 -7.90
N ALA A 251 -6.34 -13.62 -7.48
CA ALA A 251 -5.23 -13.36 -8.40
C ALA A 251 -4.84 -14.61 -9.21
N ALA A 252 -4.81 -15.79 -8.58
CA ALA A 252 -4.41 -17.04 -9.22
C ALA A 252 -5.37 -17.50 -10.34
N ILE A 253 -6.62 -17.07 -10.31
CA ILE A 253 -7.61 -17.42 -11.36
C ILE A 253 -7.36 -16.65 -12.65
N TYR A 254 -6.71 -15.49 -12.60
CA TYR A 254 -6.51 -14.65 -13.77
C TYR A 254 -5.63 -15.31 -14.85
N ASP A 255 -4.69 -16.17 -14.42
CA ASP A 255 -3.72 -16.85 -15.27
C ASP A 255 -4.24 -18.22 -15.78
N LEU A 256 -5.44 -18.65 -15.36
CA LEU A 256 -6.12 -19.86 -15.82
C LEU A 256 -7.08 -19.54 -16.96
#